data_151a3e4239f2b27e0a70de39323fc908
#
_entry.id   151a3e4239f2b27e0a70de39323fc908
#
_cell.length_a   1.000
_cell.length_b   1.000
_cell.length_c   1.000
_cell.angle_alpha   90.00
_cell.angle_beta   90.00
_cell.angle_gamma   90.00
#
_symmetry.space_group_name_H-M   'P 1'
#
loop_
_entity.id
_entity.type
_entity.pdbx_description
1 polymer ?
#
loop_
_entity_poly.entity_id
_entity_poly.type
_entity_poly.pdbx_seq_one_letter_code
_entity_poly.pdbx_strand_id
1 'polypeptide(L)'
;MKCPNCGGTNPDYRRACQYCGTFLDRPPMTSEQHELRDQFLSMSLGVEDLSTIGFALNIDWQELEEQRDEADRVEMLARMLADRGRVDEVAHSLRDFRFPQSYAPLPGPYPDNLWLTYVFAVQNVTSMAQLEEMCAHAGIGEAQTLPGEALPHKIREALRVAQRHDKLTQVHEWLQTLQPKQGLQRPRRRRRQ
;
A
#
# COMPACT_ATOMS: atom_id res chain seq x y z
N MET A 1 -20.70 -1.83 13.85
CA MET A 1 -22.17 -1.69 13.96
C MET A 1 -22.91 -3.01 13.79
N LYS A 2 -24.14 -3.15 14.34
CA LYS A 2 -24.96 -4.36 14.14
C LYS A 2 -25.92 -4.16 12.96
N CYS A 3 -26.03 -5.17 12.11
CA CYS A 3 -27.00 -5.16 11.02
C CYS A 3 -28.44 -5.24 11.54
N PRO A 4 -29.35 -4.32 11.14
CA PRO A 4 -30.74 -4.34 11.60
C PRO A 4 -31.53 -5.54 11.07
N ASN A 5 -31.10 -6.16 9.97
CA ASN A 5 -31.80 -7.27 9.36
C ASN A 5 -31.37 -8.64 9.89
N CYS A 6 -30.05 -8.91 9.99
CA CYS A 6 -29.57 -10.24 10.39
C CYS A 6 -28.85 -10.26 11.76
N GLY A 7 -28.68 -9.10 12.41
CA GLY A 7 -27.99 -8.98 13.69
C GLY A 7 -26.46 -9.17 13.63
N GLY A 8 -25.91 -9.46 12.47
CA GLY A 8 -24.46 -9.65 12.28
C GLY A 8 -23.68 -8.38 12.59
N THR A 9 -22.53 -8.53 13.26
CA THR A 9 -21.64 -7.41 13.57
C THR A 9 -20.77 -7.08 12.35
N ASN A 10 -20.77 -5.80 11.97
CA ASN A 10 -20.03 -5.28 10.84
C ASN A 10 -19.10 -4.15 11.31
N PRO A 11 -17.93 -3.96 10.66
CA PRO A 11 -17.13 -2.76 10.87
C PRO A 11 -17.91 -1.48 10.53
N ASP A 12 -17.59 -0.37 11.19
CA ASP A 12 -18.35 0.88 11.06
C ASP A 12 -18.13 1.62 9.73
N TYR A 13 -17.11 1.20 8.97
CA TYR A 13 -16.83 1.73 7.64
C TYR A 13 -17.66 1.08 6.52
N ARG A 14 -18.30 -0.09 6.74
CA ARG A 14 -19.06 -0.78 5.70
C ARG A 14 -20.43 -0.12 5.45
N ARG A 15 -20.81 -0.03 4.17
CA ARG A 15 -22.15 0.41 3.74
C ARG A 15 -23.13 -0.74 3.57
N ALA A 16 -22.64 -1.96 3.45
CA ALA A 16 -23.48 -3.14 3.30
C ALA A 16 -23.03 -4.23 4.30
N CYS A 17 -24.01 -4.93 4.84
CA CYS A 17 -23.76 -6.05 5.74
C CYS A 17 -23.05 -7.18 4.99
N GLN A 18 -21.90 -7.60 5.51
CA GLN A 18 -21.10 -8.68 4.93
C GLN A 18 -21.80 -10.06 4.94
N TYR A 19 -22.87 -10.21 5.72
CA TYR A 19 -23.60 -11.47 5.87
C TYR A 19 -24.86 -11.54 5.01
N CYS A 20 -25.60 -10.43 4.86
CA CYS A 20 -26.88 -10.43 4.17
C CYS A 20 -27.05 -9.32 3.12
N GLY A 21 -26.05 -8.50 2.88
CA GLY A 21 -26.08 -7.42 1.90
C GLY A 21 -26.98 -6.22 2.26
N THR A 22 -27.67 -6.22 3.41
CA THR A 22 -28.52 -5.10 3.81
C THR A 22 -27.70 -3.83 3.97
N PHE A 23 -28.24 -2.72 3.45
CA PHE A 23 -27.63 -1.41 3.58
C PHE A 23 -27.51 -0.99 5.06
N LEU A 24 -26.38 -0.44 5.44
CA LEU A 24 -26.08 -0.06 6.82
C LEU A 24 -25.91 1.46 6.90
N ASP A 25 -26.60 2.07 7.85
CA ASP A 25 -26.40 3.48 8.17
C ASP A 25 -25.10 3.61 8.99
N ARG A 26 -24.10 4.26 8.38
CA ARG A 26 -22.84 4.51 9.07
C ARG A 26 -23.03 5.53 10.20
N PRO A 27 -22.37 5.35 11.33
CA PRO A 27 -22.32 6.39 12.35
C PRO A 27 -21.65 7.65 11.77
N PRO A 28 -21.94 8.84 12.31
CA PRO A 28 -21.23 10.06 11.93
C PRO A 28 -19.72 9.89 12.15
N MET A 29 -18.93 10.52 11.31
CA MET A 29 -17.47 10.51 11.44
C MET A 29 -17.05 11.24 12.72
N THR A 30 -16.02 10.75 13.37
CA THR A 30 -15.35 11.46 14.46
C THR A 30 -14.55 12.66 13.92
N SER A 31 -14.17 13.60 14.79
CA SER A 31 -13.31 14.73 14.39
C SER A 31 -12.02 14.28 13.74
N GLU A 32 -11.36 13.26 14.29
CA GLU A 32 -10.14 12.66 13.76
C GLU A 32 -10.33 12.06 12.37
N GLN A 33 -11.43 11.35 12.16
CA GLN A 33 -11.77 10.80 10.85
C GLN A 33 -12.04 11.90 9.82
N HIS A 34 -12.69 13.00 10.22
CA HIS A 34 -12.90 14.17 9.35
C HIS A 34 -11.59 14.83 8.96
N GLU A 35 -10.70 15.09 9.92
CA GLU A 35 -9.39 15.70 9.67
C GLU A 35 -8.57 14.84 8.68
N LEU A 36 -8.55 13.53 8.88
CA LEU A 36 -7.82 12.63 8.01
C LEU A 36 -8.42 12.58 6.59
N ARG A 37 -9.75 12.54 6.48
CA ARG A 37 -10.44 12.62 5.18
C ARG A 37 -10.10 13.92 4.44
N ASP A 38 -10.16 15.04 5.15
CA ASP A 38 -9.92 16.36 4.55
C ASP A 38 -8.44 16.50 4.13
N GLN A 39 -7.51 15.91 4.87
CA GLN A 39 -6.11 15.80 4.45
C GLN A 39 -5.98 15.02 3.14
N PHE A 40 -6.58 13.83 3.03
CA PHE A 40 -6.54 13.04 1.80
C PHE A 40 -7.15 13.78 0.60
N LEU A 41 -8.30 14.42 0.79
CA LEU A 41 -8.96 15.20 -0.26
C LEU A 41 -8.09 16.39 -0.69
N SER A 42 -7.42 17.09 0.25
CA SER A 42 -6.55 18.22 -0.07
C SER A 42 -5.31 17.82 -0.87
N MET A 43 -4.92 16.56 -0.83
CA MET A 43 -3.75 16.03 -1.53
C MET A 43 -4.06 15.64 -2.99
N SER A 44 -5.31 15.67 -3.42
CA SER A 44 -5.76 15.23 -4.75
C SER A 44 -5.19 13.86 -5.12
N LEU A 45 -5.34 12.89 -4.22
CA LEU A 45 -4.83 11.54 -4.40
C LEU A 45 -5.68 10.79 -5.44
N GLY A 46 -5.03 10.25 -6.45
CA GLY A 46 -5.68 9.35 -7.41
C GLY A 46 -5.98 7.98 -6.81
N VAL A 47 -6.75 7.17 -7.53
CA VAL A 47 -7.09 5.79 -7.11
C VAL A 47 -5.83 4.95 -6.84
N GLU A 48 -4.78 5.15 -7.63
CA GLU A 48 -3.52 4.43 -7.48
C GLU A 48 -2.75 4.86 -6.23
N ASP A 49 -2.84 6.14 -5.87
CA ASP A 49 -2.24 6.67 -4.64
C ASP A 49 -2.92 6.09 -3.41
N LEU A 50 -4.26 6.08 -3.40
CA LEU A 50 -5.07 5.48 -2.34
C LEU A 50 -4.80 3.98 -2.21
N SER A 51 -4.65 3.29 -3.35
CA SER A 51 -4.27 1.88 -3.40
C SER A 51 -2.90 1.63 -2.78
N THR A 52 -1.93 2.51 -3.04
CA THR A 52 -0.58 2.38 -2.48
C THR A 52 -0.58 2.66 -0.98
N ILE A 53 -1.34 3.67 -0.53
CA ILE A 53 -1.54 3.94 0.90
C ILE A 53 -2.19 2.73 1.59
N GLY A 54 -3.26 2.19 1.00
CA GLY A 54 -3.91 0.99 1.51
C GLY A 54 -2.95 -0.19 1.61
N PHE A 55 -2.10 -0.39 0.61
CA PHE A 55 -1.06 -1.41 0.63
C PHE A 55 -0.03 -1.17 1.74
N ALA A 56 0.49 0.06 1.86
CA ALA A 56 1.46 0.43 2.90
C ALA A 56 0.95 0.15 4.31
N LEU A 57 -0.34 0.34 4.51
CA LEU A 57 -1.02 0.21 5.80
C LEU A 57 -1.64 -1.18 6.01
N ASN A 58 -1.39 -2.11 5.08
CA ASN A 58 -1.96 -3.46 5.09
C ASN A 58 -3.50 -3.45 5.24
N ILE A 59 -4.15 -2.59 4.46
CA ILE A 59 -5.61 -2.50 4.37
C ILE A 59 -6.07 -3.34 3.19
N ASP A 60 -7.16 -4.10 3.36
CA ASP A 60 -7.74 -4.85 2.26
C ASP A 60 -8.30 -3.88 1.21
N TRP A 61 -7.56 -3.78 0.11
CA TRP A 61 -7.91 -2.88 -0.99
C TRP A 61 -9.20 -3.32 -1.70
N GLN A 62 -9.55 -4.58 -1.70
CA GLN A 62 -10.79 -5.05 -2.34
C GLN A 62 -12.01 -4.38 -1.73
N GLU A 63 -12.02 -4.17 -0.41
CA GLU A 63 -13.10 -3.43 0.25
C GLU A 63 -13.20 -1.98 -0.20
N LEU A 64 -12.06 -1.35 -0.58
CA LEU A 64 -12.03 0.02 -1.09
C LEU A 64 -12.40 0.11 -2.58
N GLU A 65 -12.03 -0.88 -3.39
CA GLU A 65 -12.37 -0.94 -4.83
C GLU A 65 -13.87 -1.10 -5.09
N GLU A 66 -14.58 -1.73 -4.19
CA GLU A 66 -16.04 -1.87 -4.26
C GLU A 66 -16.78 -0.53 -4.18
N GLN A 67 -16.11 0.52 -3.68
CA GLN A 67 -16.70 1.86 -3.63
C GLN A 67 -16.60 2.55 -4.99
N ARG A 68 -17.74 3.02 -5.49
CA ARG A 68 -17.84 3.63 -6.83
C ARG A 68 -17.28 5.04 -6.90
N ASP A 69 -17.30 5.77 -5.78
CA ASP A 69 -16.92 7.17 -5.69
C ASP A 69 -15.57 7.32 -4.97
N GLU A 70 -14.73 8.22 -5.48
CA GLU A 70 -13.43 8.54 -4.87
C GLU A 70 -13.61 9.11 -3.45
N ALA A 71 -14.59 9.99 -3.25
CA ALA A 71 -14.90 10.55 -1.93
C ALA A 71 -15.29 9.46 -0.92
N ASP A 72 -16.05 8.47 -1.35
CA ASP A 72 -16.41 7.31 -0.52
C ASP A 72 -15.19 6.44 -0.18
N ARG A 73 -14.25 6.27 -1.11
CA ARG A 73 -13.00 5.54 -0.85
C ARG A 73 -12.14 6.25 0.18
N VAL A 74 -12.01 7.56 0.02
CA VAL A 74 -11.25 8.41 0.96
C VAL A 74 -11.89 8.38 2.35
N GLU A 75 -13.21 8.51 2.45
CA GLU A 75 -13.93 8.42 3.72
C GLU A 75 -13.73 7.06 4.37
N MET A 76 -13.88 5.98 3.60
CA MET A 76 -13.69 4.63 4.12
C MET A 76 -12.26 4.40 4.61
N LEU A 77 -11.26 4.85 3.85
CA LEU A 77 -9.87 4.77 4.25
C LEU A 77 -9.61 5.53 5.56
N ALA A 78 -10.14 6.76 5.68
CA ALA A 78 -10.02 7.56 6.89
C ALA A 78 -10.62 6.86 8.12
N ARG A 79 -11.81 6.26 7.97
CA ARG A 79 -12.45 5.47 9.04
C ARG A 79 -11.62 4.25 9.44
N MET A 80 -11.16 3.47 8.45
CA MET A 80 -10.36 2.27 8.71
C MET A 80 -9.06 2.57 9.45
N LEU A 81 -8.45 3.69 9.15
CA LEU A 81 -7.18 4.11 9.77
C LEU A 81 -7.37 4.61 11.20
N ALA A 82 -8.38 5.44 11.42
CA ALA A 82 -8.71 5.91 12.75
C ALA A 82 -9.12 4.75 13.68
N ASP A 83 -9.97 3.84 13.21
CA ASP A 83 -10.41 2.67 13.97
C ASP A 83 -9.26 1.73 14.36
N ARG A 84 -8.18 1.74 13.57
CA ARG A 84 -6.96 0.94 13.85
C ARG A 84 -5.92 1.70 14.67
N GLY A 85 -6.16 2.96 15.03
CA GLY A 85 -5.19 3.80 15.74
C GLY A 85 -3.91 4.09 14.96
N ARG A 86 -3.99 4.08 13.61
CA ARG A 86 -2.83 4.20 12.72
C ARG A 86 -2.70 5.57 12.05
N VAL A 87 -3.34 6.58 12.60
CA VAL A 87 -3.36 7.95 12.02
C VAL A 87 -1.95 8.54 11.94
N ASP A 88 -1.12 8.33 12.97
CA ASP A 88 0.26 8.82 12.98
C ASP A 88 1.14 8.15 11.91
N GLU A 89 0.90 6.86 11.62
CA GLU A 89 1.60 6.13 10.58
C GLU A 89 1.26 6.67 9.20
N VAL A 90 0.02 7.15 9.01
CA VAL A 90 -0.43 7.76 7.76
C VAL A 90 0.28 9.08 7.49
N ALA A 91 0.41 9.95 8.49
CA ALA A 91 1.09 11.23 8.34
C ALA A 91 2.57 11.01 7.92
N HIS A 92 3.22 9.98 8.45
CA HIS A 92 4.56 9.56 8.04
C HIS A 92 4.58 8.99 6.63
N SER A 93 3.69 8.04 6.34
CA SER A 93 3.60 7.38 5.03
C SER A 93 3.25 8.35 3.90
N LEU A 94 2.38 9.34 4.16
CA LEU A 94 2.02 10.34 3.16
C LEU A 94 3.19 11.27 2.80
N ARG A 95 4.02 11.64 3.78
CA ARG A 95 5.24 12.41 3.52
C ARG A 95 6.22 11.60 2.68
N ASP A 96 6.36 10.34 3.01
CA ASP A 96 7.26 9.39 2.37
C ASP A 96 6.75 8.94 1.00
N PHE A 97 5.43 8.87 0.83
CA PHE A 97 4.77 8.47 -0.40
C PHE A 97 4.99 9.45 -1.56
N ARG A 98 5.00 10.76 -1.29
CA ARG A 98 5.29 11.79 -2.31
C ARG A 98 6.74 11.79 -2.79
N PHE A 99 7.67 11.21 -2.01
CA PHE A 99 9.11 11.27 -2.29
C PHE A 99 9.81 9.91 -2.07
N PRO A 100 9.37 8.82 -2.75
CA PRO A 100 10.02 7.52 -2.57
C PRO A 100 11.50 7.53 -2.97
N GLN A 101 11.95 8.55 -3.69
CA GLN A 101 13.37 8.73 -4.08
C GLN A 101 14.24 9.35 -2.99
N SER A 102 13.68 9.83 -1.90
CA SER A 102 14.42 10.49 -0.81
C SER A 102 14.93 9.52 0.26
N TYR A 103 14.55 8.25 0.19
CA TYR A 103 15.06 7.26 1.14
C TYR A 103 16.51 6.93 0.89
N ALA A 104 17.29 6.90 1.96
CA ALA A 104 18.59 6.25 1.93
C ALA A 104 18.41 4.80 1.44
N PRO A 105 19.36 4.24 0.65
CA PRO A 105 19.30 2.86 0.22
C PRO A 105 19.03 1.95 1.42
N LEU A 106 17.95 1.20 1.38
CA LEU A 106 17.61 0.27 2.42
C LEU A 106 18.56 -0.94 2.37
N PRO A 107 19.01 -1.49 3.50
CA PRO A 107 20.02 -2.54 3.54
C PRO A 107 19.57 -3.90 3.01
N GLY A 108 18.34 -4.06 2.56
CA GLY A 108 17.81 -5.31 1.99
C GLY A 108 16.29 -5.42 2.06
N PRO A 109 15.71 -6.50 1.56
CA PRO A 109 14.27 -6.76 1.70
C PRO A 109 13.91 -7.04 3.15
N TYR A 110 12.70 -6.64 3.54
CA TYR A 110 12.17 -6.74 4.90
C TYR A 110 11.01 -7.72 4.92
N PRO A 111 11.24 -9.02 5.22
CA PRO A 111 10.20 -10.05 5.15
C PRO A 111 8.99 -9.76 6.06
N ASP A 112 9.23 -9.11 7.20
CA ASP A 112 8.18 -8.79 8.17
C ASP A 112 7.50 -7.44 7.91
N ASN A 113 7.93 -6.70 6.87
CA ASN A 113 7.38 -5.39 6.54
C ASN A 113 7.17 -5.22 5.04
N LEU A 114 5.94 -5.42 4.61
CA LEU A 114 5.55 -5.38 3.20
C LEU A 114 5.82 -4.02 2.55
N TRP A 115 5.63 -2.92 3.30
CA TRP A 115 5.91 -1.57 2.81
C TRP A 115 7.40 -1.36 2.54
N LEU A 116 8.26 -1.70 3.49
CA LEU A 116 9.71 -1.58 3.30
C LEU A 116 10.20 -2.51 2.18
N THR A 117 9.63 -3.70 2.05
CA THR A 117 9.89 -4.61 0.92
C THR A 117 9.50 -3.96 -0.41
N TYR A 118 8.34 -3.31 -0.47
CA TYR A 118 7.92 -2.56 -1.66
C TYR A 118 8.87 -1.42 -1.99
N VAL A 119 9.23 -0.58 -1.01
CA VAL A 119 10.18 0.52 -1.21
C VAL A 119 11.52 -0.01 -1.72
N PHE A 120 12.04 -1.10 -1.12
CA PHE A 120 13.25 -1.76 -1.60
C PHE A 120 13.10 -2.28 -3.03
N ALA A 121 11.99 -2.93 -3.36
CA ALA A 121 11.72 -3.45 -4.70
C ALA A 121 11.66 -2.32 -5.74
N VAL A 122 10.94 -1.23 -5.46
CA VAL A 122 10.87 -0.07 -6.36
C VAL A 122 12.24 0.58 -6.61
N GLN A 123 13.12 0.58 -5.63
CA GLN A 123 14.47 1.14 -5.77
C GLN A 123 15.41 0.25 -6.62
N ASN A 124 15.20 -1.06 -6.63
CA ASN A 124 16.14 -2.03 -7.20
C ASN A 124 15.60 -2.73 -8.45
N VAL A 125 14.29 -2.95 -8.58
CA VAL A 125 13.63 -3.47 -9.79
C VAL A 125 13.41 -2.29 -10.73
N THR A 126 14.26 -2.16 -11.75
CA THR A 126 14.28 -0.97 -12.63
C THR A 126 13.70 -1.23 -14.01
N SER A 127 13.27 -2.47 -14.32
CA SER A 127 12.73 -2.85 -15.61
C SER A 127 11.64 -3.90 -15.49
N MET A 128 10.78 -3.97 -16.52
CA MET A 128 9.77 -5.03 -16.64
C MET A 128 10.39 -6.42 -16.68
N ALA A 129 11.56 -6.58 -17.33
CA ALA A 129 12.26 -7.86 -17.40
C ALA A 129 12.65 -8.37 -16.00
N GLN A 130 13.16 -7.49 -15.14
CA GLN A 130 13.46 -7.86 -13.73
C GLN A 130 12.19 -8.18 -12.93
N LEU A 131 11.09 -7.49 -13.18
CA LEU A 131 9.81 -7.83 -12.57
C LEU A 131 9.31 -9.20 -13.04
N GLU A 132 9.45 -9.52 -14.31
CA GLU A 132 9.13 -10.85 -14.88
C GLU A 132 9.98 -11.96 -14.24
N GLU A 133 11.28 -11.74 -14.08
CA GLU A 133 12.17 -12.67 -13.39
C GLU A 133 11.74 -12.88 -11.92
N MET A 134 11.39 -11.81 -11.22
CA MET A 134 10.87 -11.89 -9.84
C MET A 134 9.57 -12.72 -9.77
N CYS A 135 8.62 -12.44 -10.68
CA CYS A 135 7.35 -13.15 -10.74
C CYS A 135 7.55 -14.63 -11.08
N ALA A 136 8.43 -14.93 -12.03
CA ALA A 136 8.77 -16.30 -12.42
C ALA A 136 9.43 -17.06 -11.26
N HIS A 137 10.38 -16.44 -10.55
CA HIS A 137 11.04 -17.04 -9.41
C HIS A 137 10.05 -17.35 -8.28
N ALA A 138 9.14 -16.44 -8.00
CA ALA A 138 8.11 -16.62 -6.99
C ALA A 138 6.93 -17.50 -7.43
N GLY A 139 6.79 -17.80 -8.73
CA GLY A 139 5.67 -18.58 -9.27
C GLY A 139 4.33 -17.88 -9.10
N ILE A 140 4.28 -16.55 -9.26
CA ILE A 140 3.07 -15.72 -9.05
C ILE A 140 2.41 -15.25 -10.37
N GLY A 141 2.74 -15.86 -11.50
CA GLY A 141 2.17 -15.53 -12.80
C GLY A 141 3.03 -14.56 -13.62
N GLU A 142 2.45 -14.05 -14.70
CA GLU A 142 3.14 -13.16 -15.64
C GLU A 142 3.04 -11.69 -15.18
N ALA A 143 4.17 -11.00 -15.12
CA ALA A 143 4.23 -9.60 -14.71
C ALA A 143 3.41 -8.66 -15.62
N GLN A 144 3.26 -9.02 -16.91
CA GLN A 144 2.50 -8.23 -17.88
C GLN A 144 1.00 -8.22 -17.59
N THR A 145 0.46 -9.29 -16.99
CA THR A 145 -0.97 -9.40 -16.64
C THR A 145 -1.34 -8.67 -15.36
N LEU A 146 -0.34 -8.21 -14.60
CA LEU A 146 -0.59 -7.46 -13.37
C LEU A 146 -1.22 -6.10 -13.68
N PRO A 147 -2.19 -5.66 -12.85
CA PRO A 147 -2.80 -4.34 -12.97
C PRO A 147 -1.79 -3.19 -12.87
N GLY A 148 -2.14 -2.05 -13.45
CA GLY A 148 -1.33 -0.83 -13.45
C GLY A 148 -0.47 -0.67 -14.68
N GLU A 149 -0.22 0.58 -15.07
CA GLU A 149 0.61 0.93 -16.23
C GLU A 149 2.08 1.13 -15.84
N ALA A 150 2.34 1.77 -14.71
CA ALA A 150 3.68 2.07 -14.23
C ALA A 150 4.32 0.87 -13.52
N LEU A 151 5.64 0.72 -13.69
CA LEU A 151 6.43 -0.34 -13.04
C LEU A 151 6.24 -0.40 -11.51
N PRO A 152 6.23 0.71 -10.77
CA PRO A 152 5.98 0.66 -9.32
C PRO A 152 4.61 0.06 -8.95
N HIS A 153 3.57 0.33 -9.74
CA HIS A 153 2.24 -0.24 -9.51
C HIS A 153 2.23 -1.75 -9.75
N LYS A 154 2.88 -2.21 -10.81
CA LYS A 154 3.03 -3.64 -11.09
C LYS A 154 3.84 -4.36 -10.02
N ILE A 155 4.90 -3.74 -9.48
CA ILE A 155 5.68 -4.27 -8.35
C ILE A 155 4.76 -4.43 -7.13
N ARG A 156 3.95 -3.43 -6.82
CA ARG A 156 2.99 -3.48 -5.72
C ARG A 156 2.01 -4.65 -5.88
N GLU A 157 1.44 -4.79 -7.08
CA GLU A 157 0.49 -5.88 -7.34
C GLU A 157 1.16 -7.26 -7.30
N ALA A 158 2.41 -7.38 -7.79
CA ALA A 158 3.19 -8.61 -7.64
C ALA A 158 3.35 -9.01 -6.17
N LEU A 159 3.69 -8.05 -5.30
CA LEU A 159 3.83 -8.30 -3.86
C LEU A 159 2.50 -8.69 -3.22
N ARG A 160 1.37 -8.10 -3.65
CA ARG A 160 0.03 -8.51 -3.19
C ARG A 160 -0.32 -9.93 -3.59
N VAL A 161 -0.07 -10.28 -4.85
CA VAL A 161 -0.28 -11.65 -5.34
C VAL A 161 0.59 -12.62 -4.56
N ALA A 162 1.87 -12.29 -4.35
CA ALA A 162 2.78 -13.09 -3.55
C ALA A 162 2.29 -13.27 -2.11
N GLN A 163 1.78 -12.23 -1.49
CA GLN A 163 1.20 -12.30 -0.14
C GLN A 163 -0.02 -13.22 -0.09
N ARG A 164 -0.97 -13.07 -1.03
CA ARG A 164 -2.19 -13.89 -1.09
C ARG A 164 -1.91 -15.38 -1.30
N HIS A 165 -0.82 -15.71 -1.98
CA HIS A 165 -0.42 -17.08 -2.30
C HIS A 165 0.70 -17.62 -1.43
N ASP A 166 1.03 -16.91 -0.34
CA ASP A 166 2.11 -17.29 0.59
C ASP A 166 3.48 -17.48 -0.10
N LYS A 167 3.77 -16.58 -1.06
CA LYS A 167 4.98 -16.59 -1.90
C LYS A 167 5.97 -15.45 -1.59
N LEU A 168 5.74 -14.70 -0.52
CA LEU A 168 6.63 -13.57 -0.16
C LEU A 168 8.07 -14.03 0.12
N THR A 169 8.26 -15.21 0.69
CA THR A 169 9.60 -15.75 0.94
C THR A 169 10.40 -15.87 -0.36
N GLN A 170 9.80 -16.41 -1.42
CA GLN A 170 10.45 -16.54 -2.73
C GLN A 170 10.76 -15.17 -3.35
N VAL A 171 9.86 -14.19 -3.20
CA VAL A 171 10.13 -12.81 -3.63
C VAL A 171 11.32 -12.23 -2.86
N HIS A 172 11.39 -12.42 -1.55
CA HIS A 172 12.52 -11.94 -0.74
C HIS A 172 13.85 -12.60 -1.14
N GLU A 173 13.85 -13.91 -1.38
CA GLU A 173 15.02 -14.65 -1.86
C GLU A 173 15.53 -14.06 -3.18
N TRP A 174 14.63 -13.78 -4.13
CA TRP A 174 15.02 -13.14 -5.39
C TRP A 174 15.53 -11.71 -5.18
N LEU A 175 14.84 -10.90 -4.39
CA LEU A 175 15.27 -9.52 -4.09
C LEU A 175 16.66 -9.47 -3.43
N GLN A 176 17.03 -10.48 -2.63
CA GLN A 176 18.37 -10.58 -2.04
C GLN A 176 19.47 -10.80 -3.08
N THR A 177 19.13 -11.33 -4.26
CA THR A 177 20.10 -11.49 -5.36
C THR A 177 20.43 -10.16 -6.04
N LEU A 178 19.57 -9.14 -5.88
CA LEU A 178 19.82 -7.81 -6.41
C LEU A 178 20.88 -7.13 -5.52
N GLN A 179 22.09 -6.98 -6.03
CA GLN A 179 23.07 -6.19 -5.33
C GLN A 179 22.55 -4.77 -5.15
N PRO A 180 22.52 -4.21 -3.94
CA PRO A 180 22.17 -2.81 -3.76
C PRO A 180 23.12 -1.99 -4.65
N LYS A 181 22.55 -1.18 -5.56
CA LYS A 181 23.35 -0.24 -6.34
C LYS A 181 24.18 0.54 -5.34
N GLN A 182 25.51 0.31 -5.32
CA GLN A 182 26.43 0.97 -4.41
C GLN A 182 26.13 2.46 -4.45
N GLY A 183 25.59 2.97 -3.35
CA GLY A 183 25.10 4.34 -3.26
C GLY A 183 26.20 5.29 -3.72
N LEU A 184 25.79 6.28 -4.50
CA LEU A 184 26.59 7.43 -4.90
C LEU A 184 27.56 7.80 -3.78
N GLN A 185 28.83 7.52 -4.00
CA GLN A 185 29.89 7.91 -3.06
C GLN A 185 29.66 9.38 -2.74
N ARG A 186 29.35 9.67 -1.47
CA ARG A 186 29.27 11.05 -1.00
C ARG A 186 30.55 11.74 -1.45
N PRO A 187 30.47 12.88 -2.19
CA PRO A 187 31.67 13.60 -2.56
C PRO A 187 32.43 13.91 -1.27
N ARG A 188 33.66 13.40 -1.16
CA ARG A 188 34.53 13.68 -0.04
C ARG A 188 34.61 15.19 0.13
N ARG A 189 34.03 15.72 1.21
CA ARG A 189 34.22 17.12 1.61
C ARG A 189 35.72 17.33 1.65
N ARG A 190 36.25 18.04 0.64
CA ARG A 190 37.62 18.56 0.69
C ARG A 190 37.68 19.43 1.96
N ARG A 191 38.42 18.95 2.98
CA ARG A 191 38.85 19.81 4.08
C ARG A 191 39.68 20.93 3.44
N ARG A 192 39.15 22.15 3.46
CA ARG A 192 39.98 23.33 3.22
C ARG A 192 40.96 23.38 4.40
N GLN A 193 42.25 23.26 4.06
CA GLN A 193 43.36 23.68 4.91
C GLN A 193 43.40 25.19 4.92
#